data_58e662936557e114b325fa65600a9e08
#
_entry.id   58e662936557e114b325fa65600a9e08
#
_cell.length_a   1.000
_cell.length_b   1.000
_cell.length_c   1.000
_cell.angle_alpha   90.00
_cell.angle_beta   90.00
_cell.angle_gamma   90.00
#
_symmetry.space_group_name_H-M   'P 1'
#
loop_
_entity.id
_entity.type
_entity.pdbx_description
1 polymer ?
#
loop_
_entity_poly.entity_id
_entity_poly.type
_entity_poly.pdbx_seq_one_letter_code
_entity_poly.pdbx_strand_id
1 'polypeptide(L)'
;MNKSTIAIINDSEVTAGSLPNNIISINAWDINWDDLSLDDNYIILGGHMGSYDDQKFTYLQEEKEWLKYAINSNAKILGICLGSQLIADAMGGAAFLSKNIEFGFKNLEFLIDDSLF
;
A
#
# COMPACT_ATOMS: atom_id res chain seq x y z
N MET A 1 -12.25 21.59 2.75
CA MET A 1 -10.93 21.20 3.30
C MET A 1 -10.07 20.60 2.21
N ASN A 2 -8.79 20.95 2.22
CA ASN A 2 -7.86 20.39 1.26
C ASN A 2 -7.52 18.97 1.62
N LYS A 3 -7.54 18.07 0.63
CA LYS A 3 -7.08 16.70 0.80
C LYS A 3 -5.56 16.66 0.76
N SER A 4 -4.98 15.90 1.65
CA SER A 4 -3.55 15.60 1.63
C SER A 4 -3.32 14.26 0.95
N THR A 5 -2.14 14.08 0.39
CA THR A 5 -1.69 12.77 -0.08
C THR A 5 -0.62 12.26 0.86
N ILE A 6 -0.85 11.08 1.39
CA ILE A 6 0.00 10.47 2.41
C ILE A 6 0.58 9.17 1.85
N ALA A 7 1.91 9.08 1.85
CA ALA A 7 2.62 7.86 1.48
C ALA A 7 2.95 7.07 2.75
N ILE A 8 2.52 5.82 2.79
CA ILE A 8 2.80 4.92 3.92
C ILE A 8 4.00 4.05 3.55
N ILE A 9 5.07 4.20 4.33
CA ILE A 9 6.34 3.51 4.15
C ILE A 9 6.31 2.22 4.96
N ASN A 10 6.51 1.09 4.29
CA ASN A 10 6.43 -0.24 4.89
C ASN A 10 7.78 -0.87 5.18
N ASP A 11 8.86 -0.31 4.67
CA ASP A 11 10.18 -0.91 4.81
C ASP A 11 11.21 0.17 5.11
N SER A 12 11.87 0.04 6.28
CA SER A 12 12.87 1.02 6.72
C SER A 12 14.13 1.00 5.86
N GLU A 13 14.37 -0.08 5.14
CA GLU A 13 15.57 -0.23 4.29
C GLU A 13 15.32 0.20 2.85
N VAL A 14 14.07 0.45 2.48
CA VAL A 14 13.69 0.84 1.12
C VAL A 14 13.19 2.28 1.14
N THR A 15 13.88 3.14 0.42
CA THR A 15 13.45 4.54 0.31
C THR A 15 12.28 4.65 -0.65
N ALA A 16 11.41 5.61 -0.40
CA ALA A 16 10.28 5.90 -1.28
C ALA A 16 10.70 6.52 -2.63
N GLY A 17 11.99 6.75 -2.82
CA GLY A 17 12.51 7.48 -3.98
C GLY A 17 12.18 8.96 -3.88
N SER A 18 12.12 9.63 -5.01
CA SER A 18 11.78 11.05 -5.06
C SER A 18 10.27 11.21 -5.08
N LEU A 19 9.68 11.51 -3.94
CA LEU A 19 8.27 11.91 -3.87
C LEU A 19 8.14 13.42 -4.05
N PRO A 20 7.04 13.89 -4.68
CA PRO A 20 6.75 15.32 -4.71
C PRO A 20 6.69 15.92 -3.30
N ASN A 21 7.08 17.20 -3.20
CA ASN A 21 7.17 17.87 -1.89
C ASN A 21 5.85 17.99 -1.15
N ASN A 22 4.73 17.87 -1.85
CA ASN A 22 3.39 17.97 -1.26
C ASN A 22 2.87 16.62 -0.73
N ILE A 23 3.67 15.56 -0.80
CA ILE A 23 3.30 14.25 -0.24
C ILE A 23 3.93 14.08 1.12
N ILE A 24 3.11 13.74 2.11
CA ILE A 24 3.53 13.47 3.48
C ILE A 24 3.90 11.99 3.59
N SER A 25 5.06 11.68 4.15
CA SER A 25 5.49 10.29 4.37
C SER A 25 5.32 9.91 5.84
N ILE A 26 4.73 8.75 6.10
CA ILE A 26 4.56 8.20 7.45
C ILE A 26 5.01 6.75 7.44
N ASN A 27 5.72 6.33 8.49
CA ASN A 27 6.17 4.95 8.63
C ASN A 27 5.05 4.07 9.19
N ALA A 28 4.77 2.95 8.55
CA ALA A 28 3.68 2.06 8.94
C ALA A 28 3.80 1.55 10.39
N TRP A 29 5.04 1.33 10.86
CA TRP A 29 5.29 0.83 12.21
C TRP A 29 5.11 1.90 13.31
N ASP A 30 4.95 3.17 12.93
CA ASP A 30 4.75 4.29 13.86
C ASP A 30 3.33 4.86 13.83
N ILE A 31 2.46 4.34 12.96
CA ILE A 31 1.13 4.91 12.74
C ILE A 31 0.17 4.52 13.86
N ASN A 32 -0.57 5.49 14.35
CA ASN A 32 -1.87 5.22 14.97
C ASN A 32 -2.93 5.29 13.86
N TRP A 33 -3.38 4.13 13.42
CA TRP A 33 -4.28 4.01 12.26
C TRP A 33 -5.61 4.73 12.46
N ASP A 34 -6.06 4.85 13.71
CA ASP A 34 -7.32 5.55 14.03
C ASP A 34 -7.23 7.06 13.77
N ASP A 35 -6.03 7.61 13.71
CA ASP A 35 -5.82 9.04 13.48
C ASP A 35 -5.83 9.41 11.99
N LEU A 36 -5.86 8.45 11.09
CA LEU A 36 -5.83 8.70 9.65
C LEU A 36 -7.22 9.09 9.14
N SER A 37 -7.28 10.21 8.41
CA SER A 37 -8.53 10.69 7.82
C SER A 37 -8.88 9.91 6.56
N LEU A 38 -10.13 9.48 6.42
CA LEU A 38 -10.61 8.82 5.21
C LEU A 38 -10.81 9.80 4.04
N ASP A 39 -10.71 11.09 4.30
CA ASP A 39 -10.80 12.13 3.24
C ASP A 39 -9.46 12.34 2.53
N ASP A 40 -8.37 11.88 3.09
CA ASP A 40 -7.06 11.97 2.47
C ASP A 40 -6.85 10.89 1.42
N ASN A 41 -5.88 11.09 0.54
CA ASN A 41 -5.45 10.10 -0.43
C ASN A 41 -4.23 9.36 0.11
N TYR A 42 -4.15 8.05 -0.14
CA TYR A 42 -3.08 7.22 0.40
C TYR A 42 -2.33 6.49 -0.70
N ILE A 43 -1.01 6.42 -0.56
CA ILE A 43 -0.14 5.59 -1.38
C ILE A 43 0.52 4.59 -0.44
N ILE A 44 0.25 3.32 -0.65
CA ILE A 44 0.83 2.24 0.16
C ILE A 44 2.05 1.72 -0.58
N LEU A 45 3.22 1.96 -0.03
CA LEU A 45 4.49 1.68 -0.69
C LEU A 45 4.93 0.22 -0.48
N GLY A 46 5.94 -0.15 -1.23
CA GLY A 46 6.49 -1.49 -1.25
C GLY A 46 7.52 -1.76 -0.17
N GLY A 47 8.11 -2.94 -0.23
CA GLY A 47 9.15 -3.40 0.64
C GLY A 47 9.64 -4.77 0.21
N HIS A 48 10.63 -5.29 0.92
CA HIS A 48 11.18 -6.63 0.62
C HIS A 48 10.30 -7.77 1.14
N MET A 49 9.39 -7.48 2.09
CA MET A 49 8.49 -8.47 2.64
C MET A 49 7.27 -8.70 1.74
N GLY A 50 6.57 -9.83 1.94
CA GLY A 50 5.25 -10.06 1.37
C GLY A 50 4.16 -9.78 2.38
N SER A 51 2.92 -9.63 1.92
CA SER A 51 1.80 -9.41 2.84
C SER A 51 1.55 -10.62 3.75
N TYR A 52 2.05 -11.81 3.37
CA TYR A 52 2.02 -13.04 4.15
C TYR A 52 3.03 -13.05 5.31
N ASP A 53 3.93 -12.06 5.39
CA ASP A 53 4.94 -11.94 6.46
C ASP A 53 4.42 -11.17 7.68
N ASP A 54 3.11 -11.13 7.87
CA ASP A 54 2.47 -10.34 8.92
C ASP A 54 2.70 -10.85 10.34
N GLN A 55 3.18 -12.09 10.51
CA GLN A 55 3.61 -12.58 11.83
C GLN A 55 4.99 -12.07 12.21
N LYS A 56 5.85 -11.83 11.22
CA LYS A 56 7.18 -11.28 11.41
C LYS A 56 7.15 -9.74 11.51
N PHE A 57 6.29 -9.12 10.72
CA PHE A 57 6.09 -7.67 10.70
C PHE A 57 4.65 -7.38 11.13
N THR A 58 4.43 -7.31 12.44
CA THR A 58 3.07 -7.29 13.02
C THR A 58 2.28 -6.04 12.65
N TYR A 59 2.95 -4.93 12.32
CA TYR A 59 2.26 -3.73 11.85
C TYR A 59 1.50 -3.98 10.54
N LEU A 60 1.88 -5.01 9.77
CA LEU A 60 1.15 -5.37 8.56
C LEU A 60 -0.26 -5.88 8.85
N GLN A 61 -0.49 -6.51 10.02
CA GLN A 61 -1.82 -6.95 10.43
C GLN A 61 -2.75 -5.76 10.63
N GLU A 62 -2.28 -4.75 11.36
CA GLU A 62 -3.05 -3.53 11.60
C GLU A 62 -3.30 -2.77 10.29
N GLU A 63 -2.29 -2.71 9.42
CA GLU A 63 -2.39 -2.07 8.12
C GLU A 63 -3.46 -2.74 7.24
N LYS A 64 -3.50 -4.08 7.20
CA LYS A 64 -4.53 -4.80 6.46
C LYS A 64 -5.93 -4.54 6.99
N GLU A 65 -6.10 -4.51 8.31
CA GLU A 65 -7.38 -4.19 8.93
C GLU A 65 -7.83 -2.78 8.58
N TRP A 66 -6.93 -1.81 8.66
CA TRP A 66 -7.23 -0.43 8.29
C TRP A 66 -7.56 -0.31 6.81
N LEU A 67 -6.82 -0.98 5.92
CA LEU A 67 -7.07 -0.97 4.49
C LEU A 67 -8.47 -1.48 4.16
N LYS A 68 -8.87 -2.58 4.78
CA LYS A 68 -10.22 -3.12 4.60
C LYS A 68 -11.29 -2.09 4.98
N TYR A 69 -11.13 -1.46 6.12
CA TYR A 69 -12.04 -0.43 6.60
C TYR A 69 -12.06 0.78 5.65
N ALA A 70 -10.88 1.28 5.29
CA ALA A 70 -10.73 2.47 4.46
C ALA A 70 -11.32 2.26 3.05
N ILE A 71 -11.04 1.13 2.44
CA ILE A 71 -11.56 0.80 1.10
C ILE A 71 -13.07 0.67 1.12
N ASN A 72 -13.63 0.00 2.13
CA ASN A 72 -15.08 -0.14 2.28
C ASN A 72 -15.76 1.20 2.60
N SER A 73 -15.00 2.19 3.03
CA SER A 73 -15.46 3.55 3.29
C SER A 73 -15.16 4.51 2.15
N ASN A 74 -14.81 3.99 0.97
CA ASN A 74 -14.53 4.75 -0.26
C ASN A 74 -13.31 5.67 -0.19
N ALA A 75 -12.34 5.39 0.65
CA ALA A 75 -11.06 6.09 0.64
C ALA A 75 -10.32 5.83 -0.67
N LYS A 76 -9.55 6.80 -1.13
CA LYS A 76 -8.74 6.66 -2.35
C LYS A 76 -7.36 6.14 -1.97
N ILE A 77 -7.02 4.95 -2.46
CA ILE A 77 -5.80 4.26 -2.09
C ILE A 77 -5.15 3.68 -3.34
N LEU A 78 -3.86 3.94 -3.48
CA LEU A 78 -3.00 3.34 -4.51
C LEU A 78 -1.98 2.44 -3.81
N GLY A 79 -1.94 1.16 -4.19
CA GLY A 79 -0.94 0.22 -3.68
C GLY A 79 0.15 -0.04 -4.71
N ILE A 80 1.40 -0.03 -4.26
CA ILE A 80 2.57 -0.29 -5.10
C ILE A 80 3.33 -1.48 -4.51
N CYS A 81 3.57 -2.53 -5.31
CA CYS A 81 4.31 -3.73 -4.93
C CYS A 81 3.68 -4.40 -3.68
N LEU A 82 4.39 -4.44 -2.55
CA LEU A 82 3.83 -4.93 -1.28
C LEU A 82 2.49 -4.26 -0.96
N GLY A 83 2.35 -2.97 -1.24
CA GLY A 83 1.09 -2.24 -1.02
C GLY A 83 -0.07 -2.85 -1.79
N SER A 84 0.15 -3.29 -3.03
CA SER A 84 -0.89 -3.96 -3.81
C SER A 84 -1.25 -5.34 -3.24
N GLN A 85 -0.28 -6.07 -2.69
CA GLN A 85 -0.51 -7.34 -2.02
C GLN A 85 -1.34 -7.16 -0.74
N LEU A 86 -1.03 -6.12 0.04
CA LEU A 86 -1.77 -5.81 1.26
C LEU A 86 -3.23 -5.48 0.96
N ILE A 87 -3.48 -4.71 -0.10
CA ILE A 87 -4.84 -4.40 -0.54
C ILE A 87 -5.57 -5.68 -0.96
N ALA A 88 -4.94 -6.52 -1.78
CA ALA A 88 -5.54 -7.76 -2.22
C ALA A 88 -5.89 -8.68 -1.05
N ASP A 89 -4.97 -8.83 -0.10
CA ASP A 89 -5.16 -9.64 1.10
C ASP A 89 -6.29 -9.06 1.98
N ALA A 90 -6.30 -7.76 2.19
CA ALA A 90 -7.34 -7.09 2.98
C ALA A 90 -8.73 -7.28 2.37
N MET A 91 -8.84 -7.39 1.06
CA MET A 91 -10.10 -7.52 0.34
C MET A 91 -10.49 -8.98 0.03
N GLY A 92 -9.88 -9.94 0.70
CA GLY A 92 -10.25 -11.34 0.59
C GLY A 92 -9.47 -12.13 -0.44
N GLY A 93 -8.50 -11.52 -1.10
CA GLY A 93 -7.55 -12.22 -1.97
C GLY A 93 -6.45 -12.86 -1.15
N ALA A 94 -5.41 -13.33 -1.83
CA ALA A 94 -4.24 -13.91 -1.19
C ALA A 94 -2.97 -13.55 -1.94
N ALA A 95 -1.92 -13.28 -1.19
CA ALA A 95 -0.57 -13.15 -1.74
C ALA A 95 0.23 -14.36 -1.28
N PHE A 96 1.06 -14.88 -2.15
CA PHE A 96 1.89 -16.03 -1.85
C PHE A 96 3.19 -15.96 -2.64
N LEU A 97 4.20 -16.67 -2.13
CA LEU A 97 5.51 -16.69 -2.78
C LEU A 97 5.44 -17.47 -4.10
N SER A 98 5.83 -16.83 -5.19
CA SER A 98 5.86 -17.46 -6.50
C SER A 98 7.02 -18.44 -6.60
N LYS A 99 6.86 -19.49 -7.41
CA LYS A 99 7.94 -20.42 -7.73
C LYS A 99 9.00 -19.80 -8.64
N ASN A 100 8.63 -18.78 -9.41
CA ASN A 100 9.51 -18.11 -10.36
C ASN A 100 9.71 -16.66 -9.96
N ILE A 101 10.95 -16.18 -10.14
CA ILE A 101 11.28 -14.77 -9.94
C ILE A 101 11.06 -14.04 -11.25
N GLU A 102 10.28 -12.95 -11.19
CA GLU A 102 10.12 -12.02 -12.31
C GLU A 102 10.83 -10.71 -11.99
N PHE A 103 11.76 -10.32 -12.86
CA PHE A 103 12.50 -9.09 -12.71
C PHE A 103 12.82 -8.52 -14.08
N GLY A 104 12.61 -7.21 -14.27
CA GLY A 104 12.88 -6.52 -15.52
C GLY A 104 11.66 -5.78 -16.04
N PHE A 105 11.78 -5.31 -17.28
CA PHE A 105 10.72 -4.56 -17.93
C PHE A 105 9.84 -5.52 -18.73
N LYS A 106 8.53 -5.38 -18.56
CA LYS A 106 7.53 -6.15 -19.28
C LYS A 106 6.40 -5.24 -19.74
N ASN A 107 5.76 -5.64 -20.84
CA ASN A 107 4.58 -4.94 -21.32
C ASN A 107 3.40 -5.22 -20.40
N LEU A 108 2.61 -4.19 -20.17
CA LEU A 108 1.39 -4.29 -19.36
C LEU A 108 0.18 -4.32 -20.28
N GLU A 109 -0.82 -5.08 -19.87
CA GLU A 109 -2.13 -5.11 -20.51
C GLU A 109 -3.15 -4.49 -19.57
N PHE A 110 -3.86 -3.47 -20.02
CA PHE A 110 -4.91 -2.83 -19.23
C PHE A 110 -6.24 -3.54 -19.49
N LEU A 111 -6.77 -4.20 -18.48
CA LEU A 111 -8.04 -4.92 -18.57
C LEU A 111 -9.24 -3.98 -18.46
N ILE A 112 -9.06 -2.84 -17.81
CA ILE A 112 -10.05 -1.80 -17.64
C ILE A 112 -9.39 -0.47 -18.01
N ASP A 113 -10.07 0.32 -18.87
CA ASP A 113 -9.61 1.67 -19.19
C ASP A 113 -10.08 2.61 -18.08
N ASP A 114 -9.12 3.08 -17.28
CA ASP A 114 -9.38 3.95 -16.15
C ASP A 114 -8.60 5.26 -16.32
N SER A 115 -9.26 6.38 -16.08
CA SER A 115 -8.64 7.71 -16.19
C SER A 115 -7.50 7.95 -15.20
N LEU A 116 -7.32 7.08 -14.23
CA LEU A 116 -6.19 7.12 -13.30
C LEU A 116 -4.85 6.79 -14.00
N PHE A 117 -4.92 6.06 -15.10
CA PHE A 117 -3.73 5.64 -15.85
C PHE A 117 -3.60 6.44 -17.17
#